data_e3ed30164549f281cc94b384a485ecd9
#
_entry.id   e3ed30164549f281cc94b384a485ecd9
#
_cell.length_a   1.000
_cell.length_b   1.000
_cell.length_c   1.000
_cell.angle_alpha   90.00
_cell.angle_beta   90.00
_cell.angle_gamma   90.00
#
_symmetry.space_group_name_H-M   'P 1'
#
loop_
_entity.id
_entity.type
_entity.pdbx_description
1 polymer ?
#
loop_
_entity_poly.entity_id
_entity_poly.type
_entity_poly.pdbx_seq_one_letter_code
_entity_poly.pdbx_strand_id
1 'polypeptide(L)'
;VVLPVDYAQFEDVFSATKADILPEHRLYDCEIQLKQPDSVPPYSPIYSLPEQDRLDLKKYIDEMLDKGFIRKSNSPAGAGVFFVPKKDKSKRLCVDYRGLNELTVRNSFPMPLISELLDRVRRAKIFTKIDLRGAYNLVRIKPGDEWKTAFRCQYGHFEYLVMPFGLTNAPAVFQSMMLDIF
;
A
#
# COMPACT_ATOMS: atom_id res chain seq x y z
N VAL A 1 9.07 -21.66 4.17
CA VAL A 1 10.45 -21.43 3.67
C VAL A 1 11.38 -22.16 4.61
N VAL A 2 12.22 -23.07 4.09
CA VAL A 2 13.27 -23.70 4.88
C VAL A 2 14.44 -22.73 4.90
N LEU A 3 14.71 -22.15 6.08
CA LEU A 3 15.84 -21.24 6.26
C LEU A 3 17.13 -22.05 6.43
N PRO A 4 18.30 -21.59 5.89
CA PRO A 4 19.60 -22.14 6.26
C PRO A 4 19.82 -22.02 7.78
N VAL A 5 20.58 -22.97 8.36
CA VAL A 5 20.79 -23.06 9.81
C VAL A 5 21.33 -21.76 10.41
N ASP A 6 22.20 -21.07 9.68
CA ASP A 6 22.80 -19.78 10.11
C ASP A 6 21.78 -18.65 10.29
N TYR A 7 20.58 -18.78 9.70
CA TYR A 7 19.50 -17.78 9.78
C TYR A 7 18.31 -18.26 10.63
N ALA A 8 18.40 -19.43 11.28
CA ALA A 8 17.31 -19.98 12.09
C ALA A 8 16.84 -19.03 13.20
N GLN A 9 17.75 -18.25 13.79
CA GLN A 9 17.43 -17.25 14.80
C GLN A 9 16.57 -16.08 14.27
N PHE A 10 16.46 -15.91 12.96
CA PHE A 10 15.67 -14.88 12.30
C PHE A 10 14.38 -15.43 11.64
N GLU A 11 13.94 -16.62 12.02
CA GLU A 11 12.75 -17.26 11.43
C GLU A 11 11.52 -16.34 11.50
N ASP A 12 11.40 -15.57 12.54
CA ASP A 12 10.31 -14.62 12.75
C ASP A 12 10.27 -13.49 11.69
N VAL A 13 11.44 -13.05 11.21
CA VAL A 13 11.55 -12.01 10.15
C VAL A 13 11.05 -12.55 8.80
N PHE A 14 11.20 -13.86 8.56
CA PHE A 14 10.78 -14.52 7.33
C PHE A 14 9.39 -15.15 7.42
N SER A 15 8.67 -14.92 8.52
CA SER A 15 7.32 -15.47 8.72
C SER A 15 6.30 -14.77 7.83
N ALA A 16 5.70 -15.53 6.90
CA ALA A 16 4.61 -15.03 6.06
C ALA A 16 3.35 -14.67 6.90
N THR A 17 3.10 -15.41 7.97
CA THR A 17 1.97 -15.18 8.87
C THR A 17 2.12 -13.88 9.65
N LYS A 18 3.34 -13.57 10.12
CA LYS A 18 3.61 -12.29 10.81
C LYS A 18 3.48 -11.09 9.87
N ALA A 19 3.82 -11.25 8.58
CA ALA A 19 3.65 -10.20 7.58
C ALA A 19 2.18 -9.90 7.24
N ASP A 20 1.27 -10.79 7.59
CA ASP A 20 -0.17 -10.64 7.38
C ASP A 20 -0.92 -10.07 8.60
N ILE A 21 -0.19 -9.67 9.64
CA ILE A 21 -0.76 -8.99 10.82
C ILE A 21 -0.78 -7.48 10.58
N LEU A 22 -1.89 -6.83 10.98
CA LEU A 22 -2.00 -5.37 10.92
C LEU A 22 -0.87 -4.72 11.73
N PRO A 23 0.01 -3.90 11.11
CA PRO A 23 1.11 -3.27 11.82
C PRO A 23 0.61 -2.23 12.83
N GLU A 24 1.41 -1.99 13.87
CA GLU A 24 1.16 -0.90 14.81
C GLU A 24 1.38 0.47 14.16
N HIS A 25 0.77 1.51 14.73
CA HIS A 25 1.03 2.88 14.34
C HIS A 25 2.46 3.31 14.68
N ARG A 26 3.10 4.03 13.77
CA ARG A 26 4.48 4.50 13.91
C ARG A 26 4.61 5.93 13.40
N LEU A 27 5.76 6.52 13.63
CA LEU A 27 6.07 7.89 13.15
C LEU A 27 6.01 8.03 11.62
N TYR A 28 6.03 6.91 10.89
CA TYR A 28 5.95 6.85 9.43
C TYR A 28 4.53 6.70 8.89
N ASP A 29 3.52 6.79 9.73
CA ASP A 29 2.13 6.66 9.27
C ASP A 29 1.87 7.60 8.09
N CYS A 30 1.23 7.07 7.06
CA CYS A 30 0.95 7.80 5.85
C CYS A 30 -0.15 8.84 6.09
N GLU A 31 0.24 10.10 6.19
CA GLU A 31 -0.68 11.24 6.26
C GLU A 31 -1.16 11.61 4.86
N ILE A 32 -2.47 11.86 4.74
CA ILE A 32 -3.11 12.34 3.52
C ILE A 32 -3.57 13.78 3.75
N GLN A 33 -2.64 14.71 3.63
CA GLN A 33 -2.94 16.13 3.75
C GLN A 33 -3.63 16.64 2.49
N LEU A 34 -4.84 17.20 2.62
CA LEU A 34 -5.56 17.81 1.52
C LEU A 34 -5.16 19.29 1.36
N LYS A 35 -5.11 19.77 0.11
CA LYS A 35 -4.78 21.17 -0.22
C LYS A 35 -5.75 22.15 0.41
N GLN A 36 -7.01 21.76 0.52
CA GLN A 36 -8.04 22.49 1.24
C GLN A 36 -8.59 21.55 2.34
N PRO A 37 -8.53 21.92 3.62
CA PRO A 37 -8.91 21.04 4.74
C PRO A 37 -10.32 20.46 4.62
N ASP A 38 -11.26 21.24 4.11
CA ASP A 38 -12.68 20.87 3.99
C ASP A 38 -13.03 20.16 2.67
N SER A 39 -12.03 19.91 1.82
CA SER A 39 -12.30 19.20 0.56
C SER A 39 -12.55 17.72 0.80
N VAL A 40 -13.49 17.17 0.04
CA VAL A 40 -13.86 15.75 0.08
C VAL A 40 -13.45 15.10 -1.23
N PRO A 41 -12.68 13.99 -1.20
CA PRO A 41 -12.36 13.24 -2.40
C PRO A 41 -13.64 12.78 -3.15
N PRO A 42 -13.57 12.64 -4.47
CA PRO A 42 -14.76 12.30 -5.27
C PRO A 42 -15.41 10.99 -4.84
N TYR A 43 -16.74 10.95 -4.95
CA TYR A 43 -17.53 9.73 -4.87
C TYR A 43 -17.75 9.19 -6.29
N SER A 44 -16.81 8.37 -6.77
CA SER A 44 -16.76 7.89 -8.15
C SER A 44 -17.75 6.75 -8.42
N PRO A 45 -18.20 6.54 -9.66
CA PRO A 45 -19.04 5.40 -10.01
C PRO A 45 -18.28 4.08 -9.84
N ILE A 46 -19.06 3.00 -9.65
CA ILE A 46 -18.51 1.64 -9.65
C ILE A 46 -18.21 1.24 -11.11
N TYR A 47 -17.00 0.73 -11.36
CA TYR A 47 -16.62 0.23 -12.67
C TYR A 47 -17.21 -1.16 -12.93
N SER A 48 -17.67 -1.41 -14.16
CA SER A 48 -18.08 -2.74 -14.59
C SER A 48 -16.85 -3.65 -14.72
N LEU A 49 -16.90 -4.80 -14.07
CA LEU A 49 -15.83 -5.79 -14.08
C LEU A 49 -16.30 -7.09 -14.73
N PRO A 50 -15.45 -7.78 -15.52
CA PRO A 50 -15.69 -9.14 -15.97
C PRO A 50 -15.96 -10.09 -14.80
N GLU A 51 -16.62 -11.22 -15.06
CA GLU A 51 -16.99 -12.17 -14.02
C GLU A 51 -15.80 -12.66 -13.20
N GLN A 52 -14.71 -13.06 -13.86
CA GLN A 52 -13.50 -13.51 -13.18
C GLN A 52 -12.91 -12.42 -12.26
N ASP A 53 -12.89 -11.17 -12.74
CA ASP A 53 -12.38 -10.04 -11.94
C ASP A 53 -13.27 -9.74 -10.73
N ARG A 54 -14.58 -10.01 -10.82
CA ARG A 54 -15.49 -9.91 -9.67
C ARG A 54 -15.18 -10.97 -8.61
N LEU A 55 -14.91 -12.21 -9.02
CA LEU A 55 -14.53 -13.28 -8.11
C LEU A 55 -13.19 -12.99 -7.43
N ASP A 56 -12.21 -12.53 -8.20
CA ASP A 56 -10.89 -12.14 -7.67
C ASP A 56 -11.01 -10.95 -6.70
N LEU A 57 -11.88 -9.98 -7.00
CA LEU A 57 -12.18 -8.87 -6.11
C LEU A 57 -12.82 -9.33 -4.80
N LYS A 58 -13.77 -10.27 -4.86
CA LYS A 58 -14.41 -10.82 -3.66
C LYS A 58 -13.40 -11.47 -2.74
N LYS A 59 -12.54 -12.33 -3.31
CA LYS A 59 -11.47 -13.00 -2.58
C LYS A 59 -10.51 -11.99 -1.95
N TYR A 60 -10.10 -10.96 -2.71
CA TYR A 60 -9.23 -9.90 -2.20
C TYR A 60 -9.85 -9.18 -0.99
N ILE A 61 -11.15 -8.80 -1.08
CA ILE A 61 -11.84 -8.09 0.02
C ILE A 61 -11.90 -8.97 1.26
N ASP A 62 -12.27 -10.26 1.12
CA ASP A 62 -12.35 -11.18 2.24
C ASP A 62 -10.97 -11.33 2.92
N GLU A 63 -9.90 -11.55 2.14
CA GLU A 63 -8.53 -11.63 2.65
C GLU A 63 -8.09 -10.33 3.38
N MET A 64 -8.42 -9.16 2.83
CA MET A 64 -8.01 -7.89 3.43
C MET A 64 -8.82 -7.56 4.71
N LEU A 65 -10.08 -7.96 4.77
CA LEU A 65 -10.90 -7.85 5.98
C LEU A 65 -10.38 -8.77 7.09
N ASP A 66 -10.04 -10.02 6.75
CA ASP A 66 -9.51 -10.99 7.70
C ASP A 66 -8.17 -10.55 8.30
N LYS A 67 -7.30 -9.92 7.49
CA LYS A 67 -6.03 -9.31 7.95
C LYS A 67 -6.24 -7.99 8.71
N GLY A 68 -7.43 -7.43 8.70
CA GLY A 68 -7.70 -6.11 9.27
C GLY A 68 -7.06 -4.95 8.49
N PHE A 69 -6.65 -5.15 7.23
CA PHE A 69 -6.02 -4.12 6.40
C PHE A 69 -7.02 -3.14 5.81
N ILE A 70 -8.28 -3.57 5.70
CA ILE A 70 -9.42 -2.72 5.33
C ILE A 70 -10.54 -2.91 6.34
N ARG A 71 -11.46 -1.95 6.39
CA ARG A 71 -12.72 -2.03 7.14
C ARG A 71 -13.88 -1.49 6.32
N LYS A 72 -15.13 -1.78 6.74
CA LYS A 72 -16.32 -1.14 6.16
C LYS A 72 -16.27 0.37 6.40
N SER A 73 -16.71 1.14 5.43
CA SER A 73 -16.65 2.60 5.45
C SER A 73 -18.03 3.24 5.31
N ASN A 74 -18.20 4.36 5.99
CA ASN A 74 -19.31 5.30 5.81
C ASN A 74 -18.79 6.65 5.26
N SER A 75 -17.61 6.65 4.64
CA SER A 75 -16.97 7.85 4.10
C SER A 75 -17.84 8.55 3.06
N PRO A 76 -17.84 9.88 3.01
CA PRO A 76 -18.43 10.63 1.89
C PRO A 76 -17.65 10.47 0.59
N ALA A 77 -16.38 10.01 0.65
CA ALA A 77 -15.54 9.70 -0.51
C ALA A 77 -15.72 8.24 -0.94
N GLY A 78 -15.38 7.92 -2.19
CA GLY A 78 -15.43 6.55 -2.66
C GLY A 78 -14.81 6.41 -4.05
N ALA A 79 -13.61 5.86 -4.15
CA ALA A 79 -12.93 5.60 -5.40
C ALA A 79 -13.44 4.30 -6.06
N GLY A 80 -13.47 4.25 -7.39
CA GLY A 80 -13.74 3.02 -8.14
C GLY A 80 -12.54 2.07 -8.11
N VAL A 81 -12.78 0.77 -8.37
CA VAL A 81 -11.72 -0.24 -8.45
C VAL A 81 -11.69 -0.90 -9.83
N PHE A 82 -10.49 -1.24 -10.30
CA PHE A 82 -10.26 -1.93 -11.57
C PHE A 82 -9.02 -2.82 -11.49
N PHE A 83 -8.88 -3.72 -12.46
CA PHE A 83 -7.73 -4.61 -12.55
C PHE A 83 -6.77 -4.22 -13.67
N VAL A 84 -5.47 -4.30 -13.38
CA VAL A 84 -4.41 -4.08 -14.35
C VAL A 84 -3.60 -5.37 -14.52
N PRO A 85 -3.38 -5.84 -15.77
CA PRO A 85 -2.55 -7.01 -16.02
C PRO A 85 -1.10 -6.75 -15.67
N LYS A 86 -0.44 -7.72 -15.02
CA LYS A 86 0.99 -7.74 -14.79
C LYS A 86 1.72 -8.44 -15.94
N LYS A 87 3.06 -8.33 -15.97
CA LYS A 87 3.90 -9.00 -16.98
C LYS A 87 3.78 -10.53 -16.94
N ASP A 88 3.51 -11.09 -15.78
CA ASP A 88 3.32 -12.53 -15.54
C ASP A 88 1.89 -13.03 -15.82
N LYS A 89 1.06 -12.22 -16.49
CA LYS A 89 -0.35 -12.47 -16.79
C LYS A 89 -1.28 -12.49 -15.54
N SER A 90 -0.75 -12.36 -14.33
CA SER A 90 -1.58 -12.11 -13.15
C SER A 90 -2.16 -10.70 -13.19
N LYS A 91 -3.18 -10.44 -12.37
CA LYS A 91 -3.82 -9.13 -12.29
C LYS A 91 -3.51 -8.46 -10.95
N ARG A 92 -3.42 -7.13 -10.97
CA ARG A 92 -3.34 -6.32 -9.76
C ARG A 92 -4.61 -5.50 -9.63
N LEU A 93 -5.24 -5.57 -8.47
CA LEU A 93 -6.30 -4.65 -8.12
C LEU A 93 -5.72 -3.24 -7.95
N CYS A 94 -6.35 -2.27 -8.57
CA CYS A 94 -6.02 -0.86 -8.45
C CYS A 94 -7.26 -0.09 -8.01
N VAL A 95 -7.06 0.83 -7.09
CA VAL A 95 -8.08 1.81 -6.69
C VAL A 95 -7.80 3.11 -7.43
N ASP A 96 -8.83 3.72 -7.99
CA ASP A 96 -8.70 4.94 -8.76
C ASP A 96 -8.60 6.18 -7.86
N TYR A 97 -7.43 6.40 -7.32
CA TYR A 97 -7.14 7.55 -6.47
C TYR A 97 -6.79 8.83 -7.22
N ARG A 98 -7.00 8.92 -8.54
CA ARG A 98 -6.68 10.14 -9.31
C ARG A 98 -7.32 11.37 -8.69
N GLY A 99 -8.62 11.31 -8.38
CA GLY A 99 -9.33 12.42 -7.75
C GLY A 99 -8.83 12.77 -6.35
N LEU A 100 -8.49 11.77 -5.51
CA LEU A 100 -7.84 12.00 -4.23
C LEU A 100 -6.46 12.63 -4.40
N ASN A 101 -5.65 12.10 -5.32
CA ASN A 101 -4.29 12.55 -5.58
C ASN A 101 -4.23 14.01 -6.08
N GLU A 102 -5.23 14.46 -6.84
CA GLU A 102 -5.36 15.86 -7.27
C GLU A 102 -5.58 16.82 -6.09
N LEU A 103 -6.28 16.37 -5.07
CA LEU A 103 -6.55 17.15 -3.85
C LEU A 103 -5.43 17.04 -2.81
N THR A 104 -4.54 16.07 -2.93
CA THR A 104 -3.50 15.80 -1.94
C THR A 104 -2.30 16.73 -2.10
N VAL A 105 -1.78 17.26 -0.99
CA VAL A 105 -0.51 17.98 -0.96
C VAL A 105 0.61 16.97 -1.24
N ARG A 106 1.44 17.27 -2.24
CA ARG A 106 2.55 16.38 -2.61
C ARG A 106 3.66 16.44 -1.57
N ASN A 107 4.10 15.27 -1.14
CA ASN A 107 5.29 15.11 -0.32
C ASN A 107 6.53 15.18 -1.24
N SER A 108 7.36 16.18 -1.00
CA SER A 108 8.59 16.43 -1.77
C SER A 108 9.82 15.75 -1.15
N PHE A 109 9.64 14.60 -0.49
CA PHE A 109 10.75 13.85 0.07
C PHE A 109 11.77 13.50 -1.02
N PRO A 110 13.07 13.80 -0.83
CA PRO A 110 14.09 13.58 -1.83
C PRO A 110 14.30 12.08 -2.08
N MET A 111 14.05 11.67 -3.31
CA MET A 111 14.40 10.32 -3.75
C MET A 111 15.90 10.25 -4.03
N PRO A 112 16.61 9.22 -3.56
CA PRO A 112 18.03 9.08 -3.80
C PRO A 112 18.35 8.96 -5.29
N LEU A 113 19.44 9.57 -5.72
CA LEU A 113 19.90 9.47 -7.11
C LEU A 113 20.42 8.05 -7.38
N ILE A 114 20.01 7.48 -8.50
CA ILE A 114 20.45 6.12 -8.91
C ILE A 114 21.97 6.05 -9.01
N SER A 115 22.63 7.10 -9.53
CA SER A 115 24.10 7.20 -9.60
C SER A 115 24.77 7.09 -8.24
N GLU A 116 24.24 7.77 -7.22
CA GLU A 116 24.78 7.68 -5.85
C GLU A 116 24.59 6.29 -5.25
N LEU A 117 23.45 5.65 -5.47
CA LEU A 117 23.21 4.29 -5.03
C LEU A 117 24.19 3.30 -5.68
N LEU A 118 24.44 3.44 -6.99
CA LEU A 118 25.41 2.63 -7.72
C LEU A 118 26.83 2.85 -7.21
N ASP A 119 27.22 4.08 -6.90
CA ASP A 119 28.54 4.40 -6.35
C ASP A 119 28.75 3.79 -4.96
N ARG A 120 27.72 3.76 -4.11
CA ARG A 120 27.79 3.09 -2.78
C ARG A 120 28.08 1.60 -2.90
N VAL A 121 27.49 0.90 -3.88
CA VAL A 121 27.65 -0.54 -4.06
C VAL A 121 28.82 -0.91 -4.96
N ARG A 122 29.46 0.04 -5.63
CA ARG A 122 30.54 -0.20 -6.63
C ARG A 122 31.70 -1.03 -6.11
N ARG A 123 32.02 -0.91 -4.83
CA ARG A 123 33.13 -1.64 -4.20
C ARG A 123 32.70 -2.89 -3.43
N ALA A 124 31.40 -3.18 -3.39
CA ALA A 124 30.88 -4.34 -2.69
C ALA A 124 31.25 -5.63 -3.47
N LYS A 125 31.68 -6.64 -2.72
CA LYS A 125 31.99 -7.97 -3.26
C LYS A 125 30.84 -8.96 -3.01
N ILE A 126 30.00 -8.67 -2.02
CA ILE A 126 28.87 -9.49 -1.62
C ILE A 126 27.62 -8.59 -1.66
N PHE A 127 26.55 -9.11 -2.25
CA PHE A 127 25.28 -8.41 -2.36
C PHE A 127 24.19 -9.27 -1.70
N THR A 128 23.39 -8.65 -0.85
CA THR A 128 22.20 -9.27 -0.28
C THR A 128 20.96 -8.64 -0.90
N LYS A 129 20.05 -9.46 -1.40
CA LYS A 129 18.75 -9.01 -1.91
C LYS A 129 17.65 -9.46 -0.96
N ILE A 130 16.92 -8.50 -0.41
CA ILE A 130 15.76 -8.73 0.44
C ILE A 130 14.52 -8.20 -0.31
N ASP A 131 13.45 -9.00 -0.34
CA ASP A 131 12.17 -8.61 -0.90
C ASP A 131 11.13 -8.49 0.23
N LEU A 132 10.58 -7.30 0.42
CA LEU A 132 9.61 -7.03 1.46
C LEU A 132 8.21 -7.41 0.97
N ARG A 133 7.64 -8.43 1.62
CA ARG A 133 6.26 -8.86 1.33
C ARG A 133 5.27 -7.76 1.71
N GLY A 134 4.45 -7.36 0.73
CA GLY A 134 3.42 -6.34 0.96
C GLY A 134 3.96 -5.01 1.48
N ALA A 135 5.11 -4.57 0.97
CA ALA A 135 5.89 -3.45 1.48
C ALA A 135 5.07 -2.22 1.89
N TYR A 136 4.10 -1.80 1.07
CA TYR A 136 3.25 -0.66 1.40
C TYR A 136 2.27 -0.95 2.55
N ASN A 137 1.81 -2.19 2.68
CA ASN A 137 0.92 -2.58 3.77
C ASN A 137 1.62 -2.64 5.15
N LEU A 138 2.94 -2.48 5.18
CA LEU A 138 3.70 -2.34 6.44
C LEU A 138 3.57 -0.94 7.05
N VAL A 139 3.03 0.02 6.30
CA VAL A 139 2.79 1.39 6.74
C VAL A 139 1.29 1.57 7.00
N ARG A 140 0.93 2.16 8.14
CA ARG A 140 -0.45 2.51 8.48
C ARG A 140 -0.86 3.80 7.77
N ILE A 141 -2.15 3.96 7.53
CA ILE A 141 -2.72 5.28 7.29
C ILE A 141 -2.80 6.01 8.64
N LYS A 142 -2.48 7.30 8.65
CA LYS A 142 -2.57 8.13 9.85
C LYS A 142 -4.00 8.11 10.40
N PRO A 143 -4.18 7.93 11.73
CA PRO A 143 -5.50 7.95 12.34
C PRO A 143 -6.29 9.21 11.97
N GLY A 144 -7.51 9.02 11.48
CA GLY A 144 -8.37 10.10 10.99
C GLY A 144 -8.27 10.41 9.50
N ASP A 145 -7.32 9.80 8.79
CA ASP A 145 -7.15 9.94 7.33
C ASP A 145 -7.70 8.74 6.54
N GLU A 146 -8.07 7.66 7.21
CA GLU A 146 -8.50 6.40 6.59
C GLU A 146 -9.69 6.58 5.66
N TRP A 147 -10.66 7.41 6.05
CA TRP A 147 -11.86 7.69 5.26
C TRP A 147 -11.56 8.25 3.87
N LYS A 148 -10.40 8.95 3.70
CA LYS A 148 -9.96 9.50 2.42
C LYS A 148 -9.57 8.40 1.42
N THR A 149 -9.16 7.23 1.93
CA THR A 149 -8.80 6.06 1.13
C THR A 149 -9.99 5.21 0.71
N ALA A 150 -11.20 5.66 1.01
CA ALA A 150 -12.40 4.87 0.77
C ALA A 150 -12.56 4.50 -0.70
N PHE A 151 -12.92 3.23 -0.93
CA PHE A 151 -13.21 2.69 -2.24
C PHE A 151 -14.53 1.91 -2.23
N ARG A 152 -15.15 1.82 -3.39
CA ARG A 152 -16.46 1.20 -3.53
C ARG A 152 -16.49 0.21 -4.68
N CYS A 153 -17.23 -0.85 -4.47
CA CYS A 153 -17.46 -1.90 -5.46
C CYS A 153 -18.82 -2.55 -5.23
N GLN A 154 -19.17 -3.53 -6.04
CA GLN A 154 -20.44 -4.25 -5.91
C GLN A 154 -20.60 -4.99 -4.57
N TYR A 155 -19.52 -5.23 -3.81
CA TYR A 155 -19.55 -5.94 -2.53
C TYR A 155 -19.64 -5.00 -1.33
N GLY A 156 -19.56 -3.68 -1.54
CA GLY A 156 -19.72 -2.69 -0.50
C GLY A 156 -18.77 -1.50 -0.63
N HIS A 157 -18.66 -0.77 0.47
CA HIS A 157 -17.85 0.40 0.64
C HIS A 157 -16.85 0.14 1.76
N PHE A 158 -15.56 0.32 1.47
CA PHE A 158 -14.45 -0.03 2.35
C PHE A 158 -13.41 1.08 2.38
N GLU A 159 -12.59 1.13 3.42
CA GLU A 159 -11.45 2.04 3.54
C GLU A 159 -10.23 1.30 4.06
N TYR A 160 -9.04 1.76 3.70
CA TYR A 160 -7.78 1.14 4.10
C TYR A 160 -7.32 1.65 5.46
N LEU A 161 -6.80 0.73 6.28
CA LEU A 161 -6.08 1.00 7.52
C LEU A 161 -4.56 1.00 7.31
N VAL A 162 -4.11 0.41 6.20
CA VAL A 162 -2.72 0.39 5.74
C VAL A 162 -2.58 1.15 4.44
N MET A 163 -1.38 1.57 4.10
CA MET A 163 -1.11 2.35 2.90
C MET A 163 -1.34 1.52 1.62
N PRO A 164 -2.34 1.85 0.79
CA PRO A 164 -2.59 1.14 -0.46
C PRO A 164 -1.69 1.62 -1.59
N PHE A 165 -1.62 0.84 -2.66
CA PHE A 165 -1.07 1.31 -3.93
C PHE A 165 -1.94 2.42 -4.54
N GLY A 166 -1.29 3.34 -5.23
CA GLY A 166 -1.97 4.40 -5.99
C GLY A 166 -2.03 5.76 -5.31
N LEU A 167 -1.73 5.88 -4.03
CA LEU A 167 -1.59 7.18 -3.36
C LEU A 167 -0.33 7.90 -3.87
N THR A 168 -0.47 9.20 -4.16
CA THR A 168 0.62 10.02 -4.72
C THR A 168 1.84 10.09 -3.81
N ASN A 169 1.65 10.06 -2.49
CA ASN A 169 2.73 10.17 -1.50
C ASN A 169 3.27 8.83 -1.01
N ALA A 170 2.67 7.69 -1.41
CA ALA A 170 3.11 6.38 -0.94
C ALA A 170 4.59 6.08 -1.23
N PRO A 171 5.14 6.38 -2.42
CA PRO A 171 6.57 6.17 -2.68
C PRO A 171 7.47 6.98 -1.75
N ALA A 172 7.12 8.25 -1.49
CA ALA A 172 7.90 9.15 -0.64
C ALA A 172 7.89 8.71 0.83
N VAL A 173 6.72 8.35 1.36
CA VAL A 173 6.56 7.83 2.72
C VAL A 173 7.34 6.54 2.91
N PHE A 174 7.21 5.60 1.98
CA PHE A 174 7.93 4.34 2.03
C PHE A 174 9.45 4.54 1.94
N GLN A 175 9.93 5.43 1.07
CA GLN A 175 11.35 5.74 0.94
C GLN A 175 11.91 6.38 2.21
N SER A 176 11.16 7.29 2.85
CA SER A 176 11.55 7.88 4.13
C SER A 176 11.73 6.79 5.20
N MET A 177 10.77 5.87 5.31
CA MET A 177 10.87 4.74 6.24
C MET A 177 12.10 3.86 5.94
N MET A 178 12.38 3.59 4.67
CA MET A 178 13.55 2.77 4.29
C MET A 178 14.86 3.42 4.64
N LEU A 179 14.98 4.73 4.48
CA LEU A 179 16.21 5.48 4.82
C LEU A 179 16.44 5.60 6.33
N ASP A 180 15.39 5.53 7.13
CA ASP A 180 15.52 5.57 8.58
C ASP A 180 15.86 4.20 9.18
N ILE A 181 15.51 3.11 8.48
CA ILE A 181 15.78 1.74 8.92
C ILE A 181 17.15 1.25 8.45
N PHE A 182 17.55 1.63 7.22
CA PHE A 182 18.74 1.15 6.52
C PHE A 182 19.71 2.29 6.16
#